data_4f109242a9f7da27d0dfc37b58e55c37
#
_entry.id   4f109242a9f7da27d0dfc37b58e55c37
#
_cell.length_a   1.000
_cell.length_b   1.000
_cell.length_c   1.000
_cell.angle_alpha   90.00
_cell.angle_beta   90.00
_cell.angle_gamma   90.00
#
_symmetry.space_group_name_H-M   'P 1'
#
loop_
_entity.id
_entity.type
_entity.pdbx_description
1 polymer ?
#
loop_
_entity_poly.entity_id
_entity_poly.type
_entity_poly.pdbx_seq_one_letter_code
_entity_poly.pdbx_strand_id
1 'polypeptide(L)'
;VLVAIGAVPSYLTGTWSWTDVPDITNLSQIRDIRKTGLDLPPWQTVEQQEIDLGGHKWSYQELKGDYPKPIVLLMFPQGYRRDQPQVEWVDIDGVFQWQTDSYTKIDFKVETSPSVTQTDLKTKTITNNPTVAQVEARFFRAWTQQQTFAVVQWYAWPKGGNPATRHWFWLDQIAQLSRQRVPWVAVCLQIPIEPLGNLEASRPLAESLSKMIQTGLITGPFSGVN
;
A
#
# COMPACT_ATOMS: atom_id res chain seq x y z
N VAL A 1 36.19 -7.92 9.97
CA VAL A 1 36.32 -7.07 11.18
C VAL A 1 34.92 -6.62 11.66
N LEU A 2 34.03 -6.11 10.78
CA LEU A 2 32.66 -5.67 11.16
C LEU A 2 31.78 -6.81 11.72
N VAL A 3 31.90 -8.03 11.16
CA VAL A 3 31.15 -9.21 11.65
C VAL A 3 31.61 -9.61 13.05
N ALA A 4 32.91 -9.53 13.35
CA ALA A 4 33.41 -9.87 14.67
C ALA A 4 32.96 -8.87 15.76
N ILE A 5 32.92 -7.58 15.44
CA ILE A 5 32.52 -6.54 16.41
C ILE A 5 31.00 -6.62 16.72
N GLY A 6 30.15 -6.99 15.73
CA GLY A 6 28.72 -7.10 15.93
C GLY A 6 28.25 -8.45 16.50
N ALA A 7 28.90 -9.56 16.14
CA ALA A 7 28.44 -10.90 16.49
C ALA A 7 29.02 -11.44 17.80
N VAL A 8 30.27 -11.14 18.13
CA VAL A 8 30.94 -11.70 19.32
C VAL A 8 30.28 -11.29 20.64
N PRO A 9 29.91 -10.03 20.88
CA PRO A 9 29.23 -9.67 22.14
C PRO A 9 27.88 -10.37 22.30
N SER A 10 27.10 -10.48 21.23
CA SER A 10 25.79 -11.14 21.23
C SER A 10 25.91 -12.65 21.45
N TYR A 11 26.98 -13.27 20.93
CA TYR A 11 27.26 -14.69 21.15
C TYR A 11 27.61 -14.99 22.61
N LEU A 12 28.38 -14.11 23.25
CA LEU A 12 28.79 -14.27 24.66
C LEU A 12 27.66 -14.01 25.64
N THR A 13 26.72 -13.13 25.30
CA THR A 13 25.56 -12.79 26.18
C THR A 13 24.36 -13.65 25.89
N GLY A 14 24.34 -14.45 24.83
CA GLY A 14 23.17 -15.20 24.37
C GLY A 14 22.00 -14.33 23.90
N THR A 15 22.20 -13.01 23.79
CA THR A 15 21.19 -12.06 23.37
C THR A 15 21.46 -11.60 21.95
N TRP A 16 20.71 -12.15 21.01
CA TRP A 16 20.77 -11.73 19.61
C TRP A 16 19.80 -10.58 19.41
N SER A 17 20.31 -9.38 19.21
CA SER A 17 19.49 -8.19 18.91
C SER A 17 18.64 -8.31 17.64
N TRP A 18 18.94 -9.29 16.78
CA TRP A 18 18.21 -9.64 15.55
C TRP A 18 16.97 -10.50 15.78
N THR A 19 16.80 -11.09 16.96
CA THR A 19 15.64 -11.94 17.27
C THR A 19 14.41 -11.13 17.61
N ASP A 20 14.60 -9.88 18.02
CA ASP A 20 13.51 -8.97 18.36
C ASP A 20 13.20 -8.07 17.18
N VAL A 21 12.12 -8.42 16.47
CA VAL A 21 11.65 -7.61 15.32
C VAL A 21 11.00 -6.34 15.86
N PRO A 22 11.45 -5.15 15.43
CA PRO A 22 10.88 -3.89 15.88
C PRO A 22 9.37 -3.81 15.65
N ASP A 23 8.67 -3.12 16.52
CA ASP A 23 7.25 -2.88 16.37
C ASP A 23 6.97 -1.91 15.21
N ILE A 24 5.80 -2.07 14.62
CA ILE A 24 5.30 -1.18 13.59
C ILE A 24 4.33 -0.21 14.25
N THR A 25 4.64 1.06 14.16
CA THR A 25 3.74 2.12 14.63
C THR A 25 2.41 2.01 13.88
N ASN A 26 1.30 2.13 14.59
CA ASN A 26 -0.06 2.10 14.03
C ASN A 26 -0.47 0.78 13.34
N LEU A 27 0.18 -0.36 13.66
CA LEU A 27 -0.17 -1.65 13.07
C LEU A 27 -1.66 -2.01 13.25
N SER A 28 -2.28 -1.61 14.37
CA SER A 28 -3.72 -1.80 14.58
C SER A 28 -4.55 -1.04 13.56
N GLN A 29 -4.25 0.23 13.32
CA GLN A 29 -4.95 1.07 12.34
C GLN A 29 -4.77 0.54 10.91
N ILE A 30 -3.58 0.04 10.59
CA ILE A 30 -3.31 -0.61 9.31
C ILE A 30 -4.18 -1.85 9.14
N ARG A 31 -4.28 -2.71 10.15
CA ARG A 31 -5.16 -3.89 10.12
C ARG A 31 -6.63 -3.57 10.03
N ASP A 32 -7.05 -2.47 10.65
CA ASP A 32 -8.46 -2.07 10.68
C ASP A 32 -8.99 -1.72 9.28
N ILE A 33 -8.11 -1.37 8.31
CA ILE A 33 -8.47 -1.18 6.89
C ILE A 33 -9.32 -2.34 6.36
N ARG A 34 -9.08 -3.57 6.81
CA ARG A 34 -9.86 -4.74 6.38
C ARG A 34 -11.34 -4.61 6.67
N LYS A 35 -11.68 -3.92 7.76
CA LYS A 35 -13.05 -3.77 8.23
C LYS A 35 -13.66 -2.42 7.89
N THR A 36 -12.84 -1.38 7.86
CA THR A 36 -13.31 0.00 7.68
C THR A 36 -13.15 0.52 6.26
N GLY A 37 -12.27 -0.08 5.45
CA GLY A 37 -11.87 0.49 4.17
C GLY A 37 -11.11 1.80 4.33
N LEU A 38 -11.11 2.62 3.26
CA LEU A 38 -10.61 3.98 3.23
C LEU A 38 -11.74 4.96 2.92
N ASP A 39 -11.73 6.10 3.58
CA ASP A 39 -12.56 7.23 3.19
C ASP A 39 -11.88 8.00 2.05
N LEU A 40 -12.54 8.09 0.90
CA LEU A 40 -11.96 8.60 -0.35
C LEU A 40 -12.85 9.67 -1.00
N PRO A 41 -13.14 10.80 -0.32
CA PRO A 41 -13.96 11.85 -0.91
C PRO A 41 -13.37 12.36 -2.23
N PRO A 42 -14.19 12.64 -3.27
CA PRO A 42 -15.66 12.68 -3.27
C PRO A 42 -16.35 11.32 -3.53
N TRP A 43 -15.60 10.22 -3.61
CA TRP A 43 -16.16 8.89 -3.82
C TRP A 43 -16.89 8.40 -2.57
N GLN A 44 -18.05 7.77 -2.76
CA GLN A 44 -18.82 7.19 -1.69
C GLN A 44 -18.59 5.68 -1.64
N THR A 45 -18.30 5.16 -0.46
CA THR A 45 -18.30 3.71 -0.23
C THR A 45 -19.74 3.21 -0.18
N VAL A 46 -20.13 2.37 -1.13
CA VAL A 46 -21.46 1.76 -1.17
C VAL A 46 -21.48 0.37 -0.58
N GLU A 47 -20.31 -0.30 -0.56
CA GLU A 47 -20.12 -1.59 0.08
C GLU A 47 -18.71 -1.67 0.68
N GLN A 48 -18.60 -2.23 1.89
CA GLN A 48 -17.33 -2.52 2.56
C GLN A 48 -17.45 -3.82 3.32
N GLN A 49 -16.55 -4.76 3.02
CA GLN A 49 -16.51 -6.05 3.73
C GLN A 49 -15.10 -6.63 3.76
N GLU A 50 -14.83 -7.50 4.74
CA GLU A 50 -13.66 -8.36 4.74
C GLU A 50 -13.99 -9.64 3.96
N ILE A 51 -13.20 -9.96 2.93
CA ILE A 51 -13.36 -11.15 2.10
C ILE A 51 -12.13 -12.05 2.19
N ASP A 52 -12.31 -13.34 1.94
CA ASP A 52 -11.19 -14.28 1.84
C ASP A 52 -10.81 -14.47 0.37
N LEU A 53 -9.57 -14.13 0.01
CA LEU A 53 -8.99 -14.36 -1.30
C LEU A 53 -7.68 -15.15 -1.13
N GLY A 54 -7.61 -16.33 -1.70
CA GLY A 54 -6.40 -17.16 -1.64
C GLY A 54 -5.96 -17.58 -0.24
N GLY A 55 -6.89 -17.59 0.74
CA GLY A 55 -6.61 -17.86 2.15
C GLY A 55 -6.14 -16.64 2.93
N HIS A 56 -6.13 -15.44 2.32
CA HIS A 56 -5.83 -14.17 2.97
C HIS A 56 -7.06 -13.28 3.08
N LYS A 57 -7.13 -12.51 4.17
CA LYS A 57 -8.25 -11.61 4.44
C LYS A 57 -8.01 -10.23 3.86
N TRP A 58 -8.76 -9.91 2.82
CA TRP A 58 -8.72 -8.64 2.10
C TRP A 58 -9.85 -7.71 2.52
N SER A 59 -9.61 -6.41 2.44
CA SER A 59 -10.66 -5.40 2.38
C SER A 59 -11.22 -5.37 0.97
N TYR A 60 -12.51 -5.55 0.83
CA TYR A 60 -13.26 -5.29 -0.40
C TYR A 60 -14.08 -4.02 -0.21
N GLN A 61 -13.92 -3.06 -1.09
CA GLN A 61 -14.62 -1.78 -1.02
C GLN A 61 -15.14 -1.41 -2.41
N GLU A 62 -16.46 -1.18 -2.53
CA GLU A 62 -17.05 -0.61 -3.73
C GLU A 62 -17.18 0.90 -3.60
N LEU A 63 -16.66 1.61 -4.61
CA LEU A 63 -16.67 3.06 -4.70
C LEU A 63 -17.63 3.53 -5.78
N LYS A 64 -18.52 4.44 -5.43
CA LYS A 64 -19.43 5.12 -6.35
C LYS A 64 -19.10 6.60 -6.41
N GLY A 65 -18.98 7.13 -7.62
CA GLY A 65 -18.71 8.53 -7.89
C GLY A 65 -19.27 8.91 -9.26
N ASP A 66 -18.64 9.87 -9.91
CA ASP A 66 -18.98 10.29 -11.27
C ASP A 66 -18.39 9.31 -12.31
N TYR A 67 -18.78 8.05 -12.20
CA TYR A 67 -18.42 6.97 -13.12
C TYR A 67 -19.61 5.99 -13.26
N PRO A 68 -19.88 5.46 -14.48
CA PRO A 68 -21.09 4.69 -14.77
C PRO A 68 -21.27 3.41 -13.93
N LYS A 69 -20.17 2.77 -13.57
CA LYS A 69 -20.16 1.51 -12.81
C LYS A 69 -19.38 1.67 -11.50
N PRO A 70 -19.72 0.93 -10.44
CA PRO A 70 -18.92 0.92 -9.23
C PRO A 70 -17.48 0.47 -9.50
N ILE A 71 -16.55 1.10 -8.82
CA ILE A 71 -15.12 0.78 -8.89
C ILE A 71 -14.77 -0.06 -7.66
N VAL A 72 -14.03 -1.13 -7.84
CA VAL A 72 -13.64 -2.01 -6.74
C VAL A 72 -12.22 -1.68 -6.29
N LEU A 73 -12.07 -1.49 -4.99
CA LEU A 73 -10.80 -1.34 -4.30
C LEU A 73 -10.57 -2.53 -3.38
N LEU A 74 -9.57 -3.35 -3.70
CA LEU A 74 -9.09 -4.40 -2.82
C LEU A 74 -7.82 -3.94 -2.11
N MET A 75 -7.77 -4.15 -0.79
CA MET A 75 -6.59 -3.84 0.00
C MET A 75 -6.24 -5.01 0.92
N PHE A 76 -4.97 -5.41 0.92
CA PHE A 76 -4.44 -6.37 1.87
C PHE A 76 -3.41 -5.69 2.76
N PRO A 77 -3.81 -5.30 3.98
CA PRO A 77 -2.91 -4.65 4.91
C PRO A 77 -2.04 -5.66 5.64
N GLN A 78 -0.83 -5.27 5.99
CA GLN A 78 0.06 -6.01 6.85
C GLN A 78 -0.65 -6.42 8.15
N GLY A 79 -0.62 -7.72 8.46
CA GLY A 79 -1.32 -8.29 9.62
C GLY A 79 -0.48 -8.31 10.89
N TYR A 80 0.81 -8.63 10.75
CA TYR A 80 1.74 -8.80 11.86
C TYR A 80 3.06 -8.10 11.59
N ARG A 81 3.81 -7.79 12.66
CA ARG A 81 5.12 -7.13 12.57
C ARG A 81 6.16 -7.87 11.72
N ARG A 82 6.01 -9.18 11.54
CA ARG A 82 6.94 -10.01 10.75
C ARG A 82 6.49 -10.22 9.30
N ASP A 83 5.28 -9.81 8.96
CA ASP A 83 4.76 -10.00 7.60
C ASP A 83 5.55 -9.18 6.61
N GLN A 84 5.74 -9.77 5.44
CA GLN A 84 6.42 -9.18 4.29
C GLN A 84 5.53 -9.36 3.06
N PRO A 85 5.59 -8.45 2.08
CA PRO A 85 4.91 -8.66 0.81
C PRO A 85 5.35 -9.97 0.13
N GLN A 86 4.39 -10.81 -0.27
CA GLN A 86 4.62 -12.15 -0.84
C GLN A 86 4.03 -12.35 -2.24
N VAL A 87 3.85 -11.28 -3.00
CA VAL A 87 3.19 -11.33 -4.33
C VAL A 87 1.71 -11.71 -4.22
N GLU A 88 0.97 -11.01 -3.36
CA GLU A 88 -0.45 -11.22 -3.06
C GLU A 88 -1.36 -11.09 -4.30
N TRP A 89 -0.83 -10.61 -5.41
CA TRP A 89 -1.53 -10.57 -6.71
C TRP A 89 -1.93 -11.97 -7.20
N VAL A 90 -1.18 -13.00 -6.80
CA VAL A 90 -1.48 -14.40 -7.14
C VAL A 90 -2.81 -14.85 -6.54
N ASP A 91 -3.17 -14.36 -5.36
CA ASP A 91 -4.44 -14.67 -4.71
C ASP A 91 -5.61 -14.14 -5.53
N ILE A 92 -5.48 -12.90 -6.01
CA ILE A 92 -6.48 -12.24 -6.85
C ILE A 92 -6.60 -12.97 -8.18
N ASP A 93 -5.49 -13.23 -8.85
CA ASP A 93 -5.46 -13.91 -10.15
C ASP A 93 -6.04 -15.33 -10.03
N GLY A 94 -5.73 -16.06 -8.95
CA GLY A 94 -6.22 -17.41 -8.68
C GLY A 94 -7.73 -17.47 -8.47
N VAL A 95 -8.31 -16.51 -7.77
CA VAL A 95 -9.74 -16.47 -7.48
C VAL A 95 -10.54 -15.95 -8.68
N PHE A 96 -10.12 -14.85 -9.29
CA PHE A 96 -10.86 -14.25 -10.41
C PHE A 96 -10.58 -14.89 -11.76
N GLN A 97 -9.51 -15.69 -11.88
CA GLN A 97 -9.09 -16.36 -13.12
C GLN A 97 -9.05 -15.41 -14.32
N TRP A 98 -8.47 -14.23 -14.10
CA TRP A 98 -8.37 -13.20 -15.13
C TRP A 98 -7.52 -13.65 -16.31
N GLN A 99 -7.98 -13.28 -17.50
CA GLN A 99 -7.09 -13.13 -18.64
C GLN A 99 -6.57 -11.69 -18.64
N THR A 100 -5.32 -11.48 -19.00
CA THR A 100 -4.66 -10.19 -18.88
C THR A 100 -3.83 -9.85 -20.11
N ASP A 101 -3.77 -8.54 -20.46
CA ASP A 101 -2.91 -8.01 -21.51
C ASP A 101 -2.55 -6.53 -21.26
N SER A 102 -1.90 -5.91 -22.24
CA SER A 102 -1.65 -4.45 -22.28
C SER A 102 -0.92 -3.94 -21.03
N TYR A 103 0.05 -4.69 -20.55
CA TYR A 103 0.82 -4.31 -19.36
C TYR A 103 1.63 -3.03 -19.58
N THR A 104 1.43 -2.06 -18.71
CA THR A 104 2.15 -0.79 -18.66
C THR A 104 2.33 -0.34 -17.21
N LYS A 105 2.77 0.88 -16.99
CA LYS A 105 2.99 1.46 -15.67
C LYS A 105 2.28 2.80 -15.53
N ILE A 106 1.95 3.11 -14.28
CA ILE A 106 1.54 4.44 -13.85
C ILE A 106 2.55 4.91 -12.81
N ASP A 107 3.13 6.08 -13.04
CA ASP A 107 4.03 6.76 -12.10
C ASP A 107 3.35 8.02 -11.58
N PHE A 108 3.26 8.17 -10.26
CA PHE A 108 2.67 9.36 -9.67
C PHE A 108 3.36 9.75 -8.37
N LYS A 109 3.16 11.03 -8.00
CA LYS A 109 3.69 11.59 -6.75
C LYS A 109 2.54 12.10 -5.89
N VAL A 110 2.70 11.91 -4.58
CA VAL A 110 1.82 12.46 -3.55
C VAL A 110 2.64 13.33 -2.65
N GLU A 111 2.25 14.59 -2.53
CA GLU A 111 2.85 15.53 -1.60
C GLU A 111 2.06 15.53 -0.30
N THR A 112 2.72 15.25 0.80
CA THR A 112 2.13 15.34 2.13
C THR A 112 2.71 16.53 2.86
N SER A 113 1.85 17.48 3.22
CA SER A 113 2.25 18.55 4.14
C SER A 113 2.61 17.92 5.48
N PRO A 114 3.70 18.37 6.15
CA PRO A 114 4.04 17.86 7.47
C PRO A 114 2.86 18.13 8.43
N SER A 115 2.34 17.06 9.05
CA SER A 115 1.37 17.20 10.13
C SER A 115 2.04 17.96 11.28
N VAL A 116 1.50 19.13 11.62
CA VAL A 116 1.94 19.91 12.77
C VAL A 116 1.49 19.17 14.02
N THR A 117 2.35 18.32 14.56
CA THR A 117 2.15 17.80 15.92
C THR A 117 2.41 18.96 16.88
N GLN A 118 1.34 19.51 17.47
CA GLN A 118 1.44 20.46 18.56
C GLN A 118 2.04 19.73 19.77
N THR A 119 3.33 19.89 20.00
CA THR A 119 3.94 19.62 21.31
C THR A 119 5.12 20.55 21.51
N ASP A 120 4.99 21.36 22.57
CA ASP A 120 6.02 22.20 23.20
C ASP A 120 6.52 23.50 22.54
N LEU A 121 6.11 24.55 23.22
CA LEU A 121 6.31 25.98 23.00
C LEU A 121 7.76 26.50 23.09
N LYS A 122 8.83 25.73 22.83
CA LYS A 122 10.18 26.29 23.07
C LYS A 122 11.26 26.08 22.01
N THR A 123 11.04 25.35 20.92
CA THR A 123 12.06 25.36 19.84
C THR A 123 11.40 25.06 18.50
N LYS A 124 10.98 26.13 17.80
CA LYS A 124 10.33 26.00 16.50
C LYS A 124 11.39 26.03 15.40
N THR A 125 11.99 24.89 15.09
CA THR A 125 12.62 24.70 13.80
C THR A 125 11.66 23.94 12.91
N ILE A 126 10.80 24.66 12.20
CA ILE A 126 9.91 24.06 11.20
C ILE A 126 10.74 23.80 9.96
N THR A 127 11.15 22.57 9.75
CA THR A 127 11.68 22.13 8.45
C THR A 127 10.48 21.83 7.56
N ASN A 128 10.02 22.85 6.84
CA ASN A 128 8.88 22.79 5.92
C ASN A 128 9.24 22.09 4.59
N ASN A 129 9.84 20.94 4.61
CA ASN A 129 10.02 20.18 3.39
C ASN A 129 8.85 19.19 3.27
N PRO A 130 7.95 19.37 2.30
CA PRO A 130 6.90 18.40 2.04
C PRO A 130 7.55 17.03 1.73
N THR A 131 7.10 16.00 2.40
CA THR A 131 7.54 14.64 2.07
C THR A 131 6.81 14.24 0.79
N VAL A 132 7.56 13.97 -0.27
CA VAL A 132 7.03 13.50 -1.54
C VAL A 132 7.11 11.97 -1.57
N ALA A 133 5.96 11.32 -1.59
CA ALA A 133 5.86 9.88 -1.81
C ALA A 133 5.80 9.60 -3.32
N GLN A 134 6.77 8.85 -3.84
CA GLN A 134 6.79 8.45 -5.24
C GLN A 134 6.28 7.01 -5.36
N VAL A 135 5.33 6.80 -6.26
CA VAL A 135 4.71 5.50 -6.51
C VAL A 135 4.86 5.12 -7.97
N GLU A 136 5.34 3.91 -8.20
CA GLU A 136 5.21 3.18 -9.46
C GLU A 136 4.15 2.09 -9.24
N ALA A 137 3.18 1.97 -10.15
CA ALA A 137 2.14 0.95 -10.11
C ALA A 137 2.08 0.17 -11.43
N ARG A 138 1.74 -1.12 -11.36
CA ARG A 138 1.37 -1.89 -12.57
C ARG A 138 0.01 -1.39 -13.05
N PHE A 139 -0.13 -1.23 -14.34
CA PHE A 139 -1.39 -0.88 -14.99
C PHE A 139 -1.61 -1.80 -16.18
N PHE A 140 -2.73 -2.50 -16.20
CA PHE A 140 -3.01 -3.50 -17.22
C PHE A 140 -4.50 -3.74 -17.40
N ARG A 141 -4.88 -4.36 -18.51
CA ARG A 141 -6.24 -4.80 -18.74
C ARG A 141 -6.41 -6.24 -18.26
N ALA A 142 -7.48 -6.47 -17.50
CA ALA A 142 -7.90 -7.79 -17.05
C ALA A 142 -9.36 -8.03 -17.45
N TRP A 143 -9.71 -9.27 -17.80
CA TRP A 143 -11.10 -9.59 -18.11
C TRP A 143 -11.47 -11.02 -17.71
N THR A 144 -12.76 -11.18 -17.47
CA THR A 144 -13.44 -12.47 -17.36
C THR A 144 -14.42 -12.60 -18.54
N GLN A 145 -15.19 -13.67 -18.57
CA GLN A 145 -16.28 -13.81 -19.57
C GLN A 145 -17.37 -12.72 -19.44
N GLN A 146 -17.47 -12.07 -18.28
CA GLN A 146 -18.57 -11.16 -17.98
C GLN A 146 -18.15 -9.69 -17.96
N GLN A 147 -16.90 -9.39 -17.57
CA GLN A 147 -16.45 -8.02 -17.32
C GLN A 147 -14.99 -7.81 -17.73
N THR A 148 -14.71 -6.58 -18.13
CA THR A 148 -13.35 -6.10 -18.42
C THR A 148 -12.99 -4.96 -17.47
N PHE A 149 -11.75 -4.94 -17.00
CA PHE A 149 -11.24 -3.97 -16.04
C PHE A 149 -9.92 -3.36 -16.50
N ALA A 150 -9.75 -2.10 -16.21
CA ALA A 150 -8.44 -1.48 -16.08
C ALA A 150 -8.00 -1.68 -14.62
N VAL A 151 -6.87 -2.35 -14.42
CA VAL A 151 -6.39 -2.75 -13.08
C VAL A 151 -5.11 -2.00 -12.75
N VAL A 152 -5.04 -1.45 -11.52
CA VAL A 152 -3.82 -0.83 -10.98
C VAL A 152 -3.40 -1.59 -9.72
N GLN A 153 -2.12 -2.00 -9.63
CA GLN A 153 -1.59 -2.76 -8.51
C GLN A 153 -0.26 -2.21 -8.02
N TRP A 154 -0.14 -2.00 -6.71
CA TRP A 154 1.13 -1.64 -6.05
C TRP A 154 1.11 -1.99 -4.56
N TYR A 155 2.29 -2.13 -3.96
CA TYR A 155 2.46 -2.10 -2.52
C TYR A 155 2.67 -0.66 -2.11
N ALA A 156 1.80 -0.15 -1.24
CA ALA A 156 1.85 1.19 -0.68
C ALA A 156 2.62 1.18 0.65
N TRP A 157 3.44 2.18 0.90
CA TRP A 157 4.10 2.48 2.16
C TRP A 157 4.17 3.99 2.39
N PRO A 158 4.54 4.49 3.59
CA PRO A 158 4.46 5.92 3.93
C PRO A 158 5.16 6.87 2.95
N LYS A 159 6.30 6.46 2.40
CA LYS A 159 7.13 7.31 1.53
C LYS A 159 7.07 6.92 0.05
N GLY A 160 6.14 6.06 -0.35
CA GLY A 160 6.00 5.66 -1.74
C GLY A 160 5.24 4.38 -1.99
N GLY A 161 5.51 3.75 -3.12
CA GLY A 161 4.92 2.47 -3.51
C GLY A 161 5.58 1.88 -4.74
N ASN A 162 5.55 0.54 -4.84
CA ASN A 162 6.07 -0.19 -6.01
C ASN A 162 5.37 -1.55 -6.14
N PRO A 163 5.14 -2.07 -7.35
CA PRO A 163 4.50 -3.37 -7.53
C PRO A 163 5.43 -4.55 -7.23
N ALA A 164 6.74 -4.31 -7.14
CA ALA A 164 7.72 -5.35 -6.88
C ALA A 164 8.14 -5.36 -5.40
N THR A 165 7.98 -6.51 -4.75
CA THR A 165 8.29 -6.72 -3.32
C THR A 165 9.73 -6.38 -2.94
N ARG A 166 10.67 -6.53 -3.88
CA ARG A 166 12.10 -6.24 -3.67
C ARG A 166 12.36 -4.78 -3.25
N HIS A 167 11.57 -3.80 -3.71
CA HIS A 167 11.76 -2.40 -3.34
C HIS A 167 11.40 -2.18 -1.88
N TRP A 168 10.26 -2.72 -1.44
CA TRP A 168 9.89 -2.71 -0.03
C TRP A 168 10.93 -3.43 0.83
N PHE A 169 11.39 -4.62 0.41
CA PHE A 169 12.38 -5.40 1.14
C PHE A 169 13.64 -4.58 1.47
N TRP A 170 14.22 -3.91 0.48
CA TRP A 170 15.43 -3.11 0.73
C TRP A 170 15.17 -1.90 1.63
N LEU A 171 14.03 -1.23 1.49
CA LEU A 171 13.64 -0.14 2.37
C LEU A 171 13.47 -0.61 3.80
N ASP A 172 12.83 -1.75 4.02
CA ASP A 172 12.65 -2.35 5.34
C ASP A 172 13.97 -2.80 5.95
N GLN A 173 14.90 -3.38 5.16
CA GLN A 173 16.26 -3.71 5.64
C GLN A 173 17.01 -2.47 6.13
N ILE A 174 16.94 -1.36 5.40
CA ILE A 174 17.56 -0.10 5.81
C ILE A 174 16.88 0.44 7.09
N ALA A 175 15.56 0.41 7.18
CA ALA A 175 14.82 0.85 8.35
C ALA A 175 15.18 0.02 9.60
N GLN A 176 15.40 -1.28 9.44
CA GLN A 176 15.79 -2.17 10.54
C GLN A 176 17.16 -1.80 11.15
N LEU A 177 18.08 -1.19 10.41
CA LEU A 177 19.31 -0.65 10.95
C LEU A 177 19.07 0.43 12.03
N SER A 178 17.95 1.14 11.91
CA SER A 178 17.47 2.13 12.89
C SER A 178 16.41 1.58 13.83
N ARG A 179 16.27 0.24 13.93
CA ARG A 179 15.23 -0.45 14.71
C ARG A 179 13.81 -0.02 14.36
N GLN A 180 13.56 0.19 13.10
CA GLN A 180 12.23 0.53 12.55
C GLN A 180 11.81 -0.52 11.52
N ARG A 181 10.53 -0.57 11.22
CA ARG A 181 9.95 -1.35 10.15
C ARG A 181 9.17 -0.45 9.22
N VAL A 182 9.13 -0.82 7.95
CA VAL A 182 8.31 -0.13 6.95
C VAL A 182 6.96 -0.82 6.84
N PRO A 183 5.85 -0.20 7.30
CA PRO A 183 4.53 -0.78 7.11
C PRO A 183 4.13 -0.75 5.65
N TRP A 184 3.25 -1.67 5.26
CA TRP A 184 2.79 -1.77 3.89
C TRP A 184 1.33 -2.23 3.78
N VAL A 185 0.73 -1.88 2.63
CA VAL A 185 -0.60 -2.33 2.19
C VAL A 185 -0.51 -2.71 0.72
N ALA A 186 -0.91 -3.92 0.34
CA ALA A 186 -1.12 -4.25 -1.06
C ALA A 186 -2.43 -3.65 -1.54
N VAL A 187 -2.40 -2.95 -2.67
CA VAL A 187 -3.54 -2.24 -3.24
C VAL A 187 -3.82 -2.75 -4.64
N CYS A 188 -5.07 -3.14 -4.92
CA CYS A 188 -5.55 -3.49 -6.23
C CYS A 188 -6.85 -2.72 -6.54
N LEU A 189 -6.75 -1.77 -7.45
CA LEU A 189 -7.86 -0.97 -7.94
C LEU A 189 -8.38 -1.55 -9.26
N GLN A 190 -9.68 -1.81 -9.36
CA GLN A 190 -10.34 -2.39 -10.53
C GLN A 190 -11.40 -1.43 -11.05
N ILE A 191 -11.14 -0.82 -12.20
CA ILE A 191 -12.01 0.12 -12.88
C ILE A 191 -12.72 -0.63 -14.01
N PRO A 192 -14.04 -0.85 -13.95
CA PRO A 192 -14.77 -1.51 -15.03
C PRO A 192 -14.70 -0.67 -16.32
N ILE A 193 -14.28 -1.29 -17.41
CA ILE A 193 -14.25 -0.65 -18.72
C ILE A 193 -15.09 -1.45 -19.73
N GLU A 194 -15.35 -0.87 -20.91
CA GLU A 194 -16.05 -1.59 -21.95
C GLU A 194 -15.19 -2.77 -22.50
N PRO A 195 -15.82 -3.86 -22.95
CA PRO A 195 -15.11 -4.95 -23.59
C PRO A 195 -14.27 -4.43 -24.76
N LEU A 196 -12.99 -4.86 -24.83
CA LEU A 196 -12.01 -4.37 -25.81
C LEU A 196 -11.73 -2.85 -25.72
N GLY A 197 -12.18 -2.19 -24.65
CA GLY A 197 -11.94 -0.77 -24.41
C GLY A 197 -10.45 -0.42 -24.36
N ASN A 198 -10.13 0.79 -24.76
CA ASN A 198 -8.75 1.29 -24.72
C ASN A 198 -8.32 1.49 -23.25
N LEU A 199 -7.33 0.73 -22.81
CA LEU A 199 -6.76 0.85 -21.45
C LEU A 199 -6.29 2.28 -21.15
N GLU A 200 -5.65 2.95 -22.13
CA GLU A 200 -5.11 4.30 -21.95
C GLU A 200 -6.20 5.37 -21.74
N ALA A 201 -7.42 5.13 -22.21
CA ALA A 201 -8.55 6.02 -21.94
C ALA A 201 -8.92 6.05 -20.45
N SER A 202 -8.63 4.99 -19.71
CA SER A 202 -8.88 4.88 -18.26
C SER A 202 -7.74 5.45 -17.41
N ARG A 203 -6.57 5.74 -18.00
CA ARG A 203 -5.36 6.20 -17.28
C ARG A 203 -5.61 7.44 -16.41
N PRO A 204 -6.27 8.52 -16.87
CA PRO A 204 -6.47 9.71 -16.04
C PRO A 204 -7.25 9.41 -14.76
N LEU A 205 -8.31 8.59 -14.87
CA LEU A 205 -9.10 8.15 -13.71
C LEU A 205 -8.28 7.23 -12.79
N ALA A 206 -7.54 6.28 -13.36
CA ALA A 206 -6.68 5.36 -12.64
C ALA A 206 -5.62 6.11 -11.82
N GLU A 207 -4.95 7.10 -12.42
CA GLU A 207 -3.96 7.95 -11.74
C GLU A 207 -4.60 8.79 -10.63
N SER A 208 -5.75 9.41 -10.90
CA SER A 208 -6.46 10.23 -9.92
C SER A 208 -6.84 9.41 -8.68
N LEU A 209 -7.46 8.25 -8.88
CA LEU A 209 -7.85 7.34 -7.80
C LEU A 209 -6.63 6.79 -7.05
N SER A 210 -5.59 6.38 -7.77
CA SER A 210 -4.36 5.87 -7.14
C SER A 210 -3.68 6.91 -6.25
N LYS A 211 -3.64 8.18 -6.69
CA LYS A 211 -3.15 9.30 -5.87
C LYS A 211 -4.01 9.49 -4.62
N MET A 212 -5.33 9.44 -4.78
CA MET A 212 -6.27 9.60 -3.68
C MET A 212 -6.13 8.47 -2.65
N ILE A 213 -6.03 7.22 -3.10
CA ILE A 213 -5.81 6.05 -2.25
C ILE A 213 -4.48 6.17 -1.49
N GLN A 214 -3.39 6.49 -2.19
CA GLN A 214 -2.08 6.67 -1.56
C GLN A 214 -2.10 7.81 -0.53
N THR A 215 -2.77 8.93 -0.84
CA THR A 215 -2.96 10.03 0.10
C THR A 215 -3.74 9.59 1.33
N GLY A 216 -4.87 8.88 1.14
CA GLY A 216 -5.69 8.36 2.23
C GLY A 216 -4.92 7.40 3.14
N LEU A 217 -4.07 6.54 2.58
CA LEU A 217 -3.19 5.66 3.35
C LEU A 217 -2.17 6.46 4.18
N ILE A 218 -1.53 7.48 3.58
CA ILE A 218 -0.50 8.29 4.24
C ILE A 218 -1.10 9.15 5.35
N THR A 219 -2.25 9.78 5.11
CA THR A 219 -2.89 10.68 6.09
C THR A 219 -3.69 9.93 7.16
N GLY A 220 -4.06 8.70 6.90
CA GLY A 220 -4.79 7.82 7.81
C GLY A 220 -3.89 6.76 8.45
N PRO A 221 -3.93 5.49 7.98
CA PRO A 221 -3.26 4.36 8.65
C PRO A 221 -1.75 4.49 8.78
N PHE A 222 -1.08 5.20 7.87
CA PHE A 222 0.36 5.45 7.94
C PHE A 222 0.72 6.76 8.68
N SER A 223 -0.24 7.48 9.22
CA SER A 223 0.01 8.74 9.93
C SER A 223 0.94 8.52 11.13
N GLY A 224 1.96 9.41 11.29
CA GLY A 224 2.93 9.31 12.38
C GLY A 224 4.01 8.24 12.22
N VAL A 225 4.07 7.54 11.08
CA VAL A 225 5.18 6.65 10.72
C VAL A 225 6.23 7.49 9.98
N ASN A 226 7.43 7.62 10.55
CA ASN A 226 8.56 8.38 10.01
C ASN A 226 9.47 7.52 9.12
#